data_d7655c48817ea3fe4588f39de383939b
#
_entry.id   d7655c48817ea3fe4588f39de383939b
#
_cell.length_a   1.000
_cell.length_b   1.000
_cell.length_c   1.000
_cell.angle_alpha   90.00
_cell.angle_beta   90.00
_cell.angle_gamma   90.00
#
_symmetry.space_group_name_H-M   'P 1'
#
loop_
_entity.id
_entity.type
_entity.pdbx_description
1 polymer ?
#
loop_
_entity_poly.entity_id
_entity_poly.type
_entity_poly.pdbx_seq_one_letter_code
_entity_poly.pdbx_strand_id
1 'polypeptide(L)'
;LIMVASVGARRYRMSRTSWRGIRFRFLGTFKETVILVSRGWLLSLLSLGFYYPFYLSRFQDYWTNRTTFGNIQFSYDGNEKEVFSIWLKGILLTILTFGIYLFWLKANLQRYFWDHTAYGEARINSTLYGGKWLKESLILFLFVILTLGIGRAWAVVRYKKFYLGTLSLDGKIDLAQIKQSEAEMAGATGEGMADFFDVEM
;
A
#
# COMPACT_ATOMS: atom_id res chain seq x y z
N LEU A 1 1.44 9.30 -17.66
CA LEU A 1 2.80 9.60 -17.17
C LEU A 1 2.94 9.38 -15.66
N ILE A 2 2.05 9.93 -14.80
CA ILE A 2 2.12 9.77 -13.32
C ILE A 2 2.00 8.30 -12.89
N MET A 3 1.17 7.51 -13.55
CA MET A 3 0.98 6.08 -13.26
C MET A 3 2.20 5.25 -13.63
N VAL A 4 2.85 5.59 -14.73
CA VAL A 4 4.14 5.02 -15.17
C VAL A 4 5.21 5.22 -14.11
N ALA A 5 5.34 6.48 -13.67
CA ALA A 5 6.29 6.85 -12.63
C ALA A 5 6.03 6.11 -11.30
N SER A 6 4.78 5.73 -10.99
CA SER A 6 4.45 5.04 -9.73
C SER A 6 5.03 3.63 -9.65
N VAL A 7 5.06 2.87 -10.75
CA VAL A 7 5.65 1.51 -10.79
C VAL A 7 7.16 1.57 -10.68
N GLY A 8 7.80 2.41 -11.50
CA GLY A 8 9.24 2.62 -11.44
C GLY A 8 9.69 3.12 -10.07
N ALA A 9 8.98 4.11 -9.51
CA ALA A 9 9.25 4.62 -8.18
C ALA A 9 9.04 3.56 -7.08
N ARG A 10 8.09 2.63 -7.25
CA ARG A 10 7.91 1.53 -6.29
C ARG A 10 9.01 0.49 -6.42
N ARG A 11 9.33 0.04 -7.64
CA ARG A 11 10.47 -0.86 -7.87
C ARG A 11 11.74 -0.27 -7.28
N TYR A 12 12.05 0.97 -7.59
CA TYR A 12 13.22 1.67 -7.06
C TYR A 12 13.21 1.75 -5.54
N ARG A 13 12.08 2.16 -4.91
CA ARG A 13 11.99 2.24 -3.45
C ARG A 13 12.12 0.87 -2.80
N MET A 14 11.49 -0.17 -3.33
CA MET A 14 11.56 -1.52 -2.80
C MET A 14 12.99 -2.08 -2.90
N SER A 15 13.66 -1.92 -4.03
CA SER A 15 15.05 -2.37 -4.20
C SER A 15 16.05 -1.66 -3.27
N ARG A 16 15.73 -0.43 -2.83
CA ARG A 16 16.54 0.35 -1.86
C ARG A 16 16.12 0.13 -0.40
N THR A 17 15.01 -0.58 -0.18
CA THR A 17 14.56 -0.90 1.19
C THR A 17 15.05 -2.29 1.56
N SER A 18 15.97 -2.35 2.52
CA SER A 18 16.50 -3.60 3.06
C SER A 18 16.32 -3.66 4.57
N TRP A 19 16.11 -4.86 5.09
CA TRP A 19 16.09 -5.13 6.51
C TRP A 19 16.94 -6.38 6.80
N ARG A 20 17.91 -6.27 7.68
CA ARG A 20 18.90 -7.32 7.97
C ARG A 20 19.64 -7.83 6.73
N GLY A 21 19.92 -6.96 5.74
CA GLY A 21 20.58 -7.33 4.50
C GLY A 21 19.66 -7.92 3.42
N ILE A 22 18.40 -8.22 3.74
CA ILE A 22 17.41 -8.76 2.81
C ILE A 22 16.59 -7.61 2.22
N ARG A 23 16.43 -7.60 0.90
CA ARG A 23 15.73 -6.54 0.16
C ARG A 23 14.29 -6.90 -0.13
N PHE A 24 13.46 -5.86 -0.23
CA PHE A 24 12.13 -6.00 -0.80
C PHE A 24 12.20 -5.94 -2.32
N ARG A 25 11.35 -6.72 -2.98
CA ARG A 25 11.23 -6.72 -4.43
C ARG A 25 9.77 -6.57 -4.85
N PHE A 26 9.55 -5.85 -5.94
CA PHE A 26 8.24 -5.74 -6.58
C PHE A 26 8.30 -6.38 -7.97
N LEU A 27 7.52 -7.43 -8.17
CA LEU A 27 7.49 -8.25 -9.39
C LEU A 27 6.47 -7.76 -10.43
N GLY A 28 5.69 -6.72 -10.10
CA GLY A 28 4.67 -6.20 -11.00
C GLY A 28 5.29 -5.55 -12.24
N THR A 29 4.69 -5.79 -13.41
CA THR A 29 5.10 -5.20 -14.67
C THR A 29 4.42 -3.86 -14.90
N PHE A 30 5.08 -3.01 -15.67
CA PHE A 30 4.53 -1.72 -16.08
C PHE A 30 3.21 -1.89 -16.86
N LYS A 31 3.19 -2.78 -17.85
CA LYS A 31 2.05 -3.05 -18.73
C LYS A 31 0.82 -3.49 -17.94
N GLU A 32 0.98 -4.45 -17.03
CA GLU A 32 -0.12 -4.92 -16.15
C GLU A 32 -0.68 -3.78 -15.28
N THR A 33 0.20 -2.96 -14.71
CA THR A 33 -0.24 -1.84 -13.87
C THR A 33 -1.01 -0.80 -14.66
N VAL A 34 -0.56 -0.44 -15.85
CA VAL A 34 -1.26 0.53 -16.71
C VAL A 34 -2.65 0.00 -17.06
N ILE A 35 -2.76 -1.27 -17.47
CA ILE A 35 -4.04 -1.89 -17.80
C ILE A 35 -4.97 -1.90 -16.58
N LEU A 36 -4.47 -2.33 -15.41
CA LEU A 36 -5.24 -2.38 -14.19
C LEU A 36 -5.79 -1.00 -13.80
N VAL A 37 -4.92 0.00 -13.82
CA VAL A 37 -5.28 1.36 -13.40
C VAL A 37 -6.19 2.04 -14.41
N SER A 38 -5.87 1.98 -15.72
CA SER A 38 -6.70 2.60 -16.76
C SER A 38 -8.10 1.99 -16.80
N ARG A 39 -8.20 0.65 -16.74
CA ARG A 39 -9.48 -0.05 -16.68
C ARG A 39 -10.25 0.27 -15.40
N GLY A 40 -9.56 0.31 -14.24
CA GLY A 40 -10.17 0.65 -12.96
C GLY A 40 -10.73 2.07 -12.94
N TRP A 41 -9.98 3.03 -13.44
CA TRP A 41 -10.45 4.42 -13.56
C TRP A 41 -11.59 4.59 -14.53
N LEU A 42 -11.50 3.99 -15.73
CA LEU A 42 -12.54 4.06 -16.73
C LEU A 42 -13.87 3.49 -16.21
N LEU A 43 -13.83 2.28 -15.63
CA LEU A 43 -15.03 1.64 -15.06
C LEU A 43 -15.57 2.41 -13.85
N SER A 44 -14.70 2.99 -13.02
CA SER A 44 -15.14 3.82 -11.89
C SER A 44 -15.83 5.10 -12.38
N LEU A 45 -15.33 5.72 -13.45
CA LEU A 45 -15.96 6.89 -14.06
C LEU A 45 -17.31 6.54 -14.66
N LEU A 46 -17.40 5.47 -15.47
CA LEU A 46 -18.63 5.01 -16.10
C LEU A 46 -19.71 4.59 -15.09
N SER A 47 -19.29 4.04 -13.94
CA SER A 47 -20.18 3.62 -12.86
C SER A 47 -20.49 4.72 -11.84
N LEU A 48 -20.16 5.98 -12.12
CA LEU A 48 -20.30 7.11 -11.17
C LEU A 48 -19.65 6.84 -9.80
N GLY A 49 -18.54 6.09 -9.78
CA GLY A 49 -17.80 5.75 -8.57
C GLY A 49 -18.18 4.42 -7.91
N PHE A 50 -19.28 3.77 -8.28
CA PHE A 50 -19.68 2.49 -7.67
C PHE A 50 -18.67 1.35 -7.91
N TYR A 51 -17.91 1.41 -9.01
CA TYR A 51 -16.85 0.43 -9.28
C TYR A 51 -15.57 0.67 -8.48
N TYR A 52 -15.40 1.86 -7.90
CA TYR A 52 -14.16 2.25 -7.22
C TYR A 52 -13.70 1.30 -6.10
N PRO A 53 -14.57 0.78 -5.19
CA PRO A 53 -14.14 -0.18 -4.17
C PRO A 53 -13.66 -1.52 -4.74
N PHE A 54 -14.25 -2.00 -5.84
CA PHE A 54 -13.77 -3.19 -6.54
C PHE A 54 -12.37 -2.95 -7.14
N TYR A 55 -12.16 -1.77 -7.72
CA TYR A 55 -10.86 -1.36 -8.21
C TYR A 55 -9.83 -1.30 -7.07
N LEU A 56 -10.19 -0.73 -5.89
CA LEU A 56 -9.29 -0.68 -4.74
C LEU A 56 -8.87 -2.07 -4.27
N SER A 57 -9.80 -3.01 -4.19
CA SER A 57 -9.50 -4.39 -3.78
C SER A 57 -8.55 -5.08 -4.77
N ARG A 58 -8.83 -4.98 -6.09
CA ARG A 58 -7.95 -5.53 -7.13
C ARG A 58 -6.57 -4.88 -7.16
N PHE A 59 -6.53 -3.59 -6.90
CA PHE A 59 -5.29 -2.86 -6.82
C PHE A 59 -4.46 -3.32 -5.62
N GLN A 60 -5.10 -3.53 -4.45
CA GLN A 60 -4.45 -4.06 -3.26
C GLN A 60 -3.94 -5.49 -3.50
N ASP A 61 -4.77 -6.36 -4.08
CA ASP A 61 -4.40 -7.72 -4.47
C ASP A 61 -3.15 -7.73 -5.36
N TYR A 62 -3.18 -6.98 -6.45
CA TYR A 62 -2.05 -6.86 -7.38
C TYR A 62 -0.78 -6.36 -6.68
N TRP A 63 -0.88 -5.33 -5.83
CA TRP A 63 0.28 -4.76 -5.16
C TRP A 63 0.85 -5.68 -4.09
N THR A 64 0.02 -6.37 -3.34
CA THR A 64 0.45 -7.27 -2.27
C THR A 64 1.04 -8.54 -2.85
N ASN A 65 0.32 -9.22 -3.74
CA ASN A 65 0.76 -10.50 -4.33
C ASN A 65 1.98 -10.37 -5.25
N ARG A 66 2.35 -9.18 -5.66
CA ARG A 66 3.58 -8.92 -6.43
C ARG A 66 4.72 -8.35 -5.60
N THR A 67 4.58 -8.30 -4.27
CA THR A 67 5.64 -7.87 -3.35
C THR A 67 6.25 -9.10 -2.68
N THR A 68 7.59 -9.16 -2.66
CA THR A 68 8.36 -10.21 -1.97
C THR A 68 9.33 -9.56 -0.99
N PHE A 69 9.65 -10.28 0.07
CA PHE A 69 10.75 -9.96 0.97
C PHE A 69 11.60 -11.21 1.12
N GLY A 70 12.80 -11.16 0.56
CA GLY A 70 13.62 -12.34 0.36
C GLY A 70 12.92 -13.38 -0.54
N ASN A 71 12.89 -14.63 -0.09
CA ASN A 71 12.26 -15.75 -0.79
C ASN A 71 10.76 -15.92 -0.50
N ILE A 72 10.16 -15.10 0.35
CA ILE A 72 8.75 -15.19 0.72
C ILE A 72 7.95 -14.07 0.07
N GLN A 73 6.82 -14.43 -0.50
CA GLN A 73 5.87 -13.51 -1.14
C GLN A 73 4.76 -13.14 -0.17
N PHE A 74 4.33 -11.87 -0.22
CA PHE A 74 3.11 -11.44 0.45
C PHE A 74 1.90 -12.01 -0.26
N SER A 75 0.84 -12.29 0.47
CA SER A 75 -0.45 -12.72 -0.06
C SER A 75 -1.59 -11.85 0.47
N TYR A 76 -2.62 -11.70 -0.34
CA TYR A 76 -3.83 -10.97 0.01
C TYR A 76 -5.04 -11.87 -0.25
N ASP A 77 -5.90 -12.03 0.76
CA ASP A 77 -7.10 -12.89 0.71
C ASP A 77 -8.42 -12.13 0.88
N GLY A 78 -8.39 -10.80 0.71
CA GLY A 78 -9.56 -9.95 0.87
C GLY A 78 -10.61 -10.12 -0.22
N ASN A 79 -11.90 -9.95 0.18
CA ASN A 79 -13.06 -10.09 -0.68
C ASN A 79 -13.54 -8.73 -1.20
N GLU A 80 -13.69 -8.61 -2.53
CA GLU A 80 -14.16 -7.38 -3.18
C GLU A 80 -15.54 -6.91 -2.67
N LYS A 81 -16.45 -7.86 -2.35
CA LYS A 81 -17.79 -7.53 -1.85
C LYS A 81 -17.77 -6.92 -0.45
N GLU A 82 -16.85 -7.36 0.38
CA GLU A 82 -16.66 -6.80 1.73
C GLU A 82 -16.10 -5.38 1.66
N VAL A 83 -15.11 -5.16 0.79
CA VAL A 83 -14.57 -3.82 0.52
C VAL A 83 -15.67 -2.89 0.01
N PHE A 84 -16.54 -3.38 -0.90
CA PHE A 84 -17.70 -2.62 -1.38
C PHE A 84 -18.67 -2.27 -0.23
N SER A 85 -18.97 -3.22 0.66
CA SER A 85 -19.86 -2.99 1.80
C SER A 85 -19.30 -1.94 2.78
N ILE A 86 -18.00 -2.03 3.10
CA ILE A 86 -17.31 -1.04 3.95
C ILE A 86 -17.35 0.33 3.28
N TRP A 87 -17.07 0.39 1.98
CA TRP A 87 -17.05 1.63 1.22
C TRP A 87 -18.45 2.26 1.13
N LEU A 88 -19.48 1.48 0.80
CA LEU A 88 -20.85 1.97 0.65
C LEU A 88 -21.38 2.56 1.96
N LYS A 89 -21.25 1.81 3.07
CA LYS A 89 -21.62 2.30 4.40
C LYS A 89 -20.83 3.57 4.77
N GLY A 90 -19.53 3.56 4.46
CA GLY A 90 -18.65 4.68 4.77
C GLY A 90 -18.96 5.93 3.96
N ILE A 91 -19.30 5.81 2.68
CA ILE A 91 -19.67 6.95 1.84
C ILE A 91 -21.00 7.57 2.29
N LEU A 92 -22.00 6.74 2.61
CA LEU A 92 -23.28 7.22 3.13
C LEU A 92 -23.10 8.03 4.43
N LEU A 93 -22.32 7.48 5.36
CA LEU A 93 -22.02 8.19 6.62
C LEU A 93 -21.14 9.44 6.39
N THR A 94 -20.27 9.42 5.39
CA THR A 94 -19.46 10.57 5.03
C THR A 94 -20.33 11.74 4.53
N ILE A 95 -21.32 11.44 3.69
CA ILE A 95 -22.28 12.45 3.21
C ILE A 95 -23.09 13.01 4.41
N LEU A 96 -23.61 12.12 5.25
CA LEU A 96 -24.39 12.52 6.44
C LEU A 96 -23.60 13.37 7.43
N THR A 97 -22.28 13.15 7.54
CA THR A 97 -21.42 13.87 8.50
C THR A 97 -20.61 15.00 7.84
N PHE A 98 -21.01 15.46 6.64
CA PHE A 98 -20.31 16.54 5.91
C PHE A 98 -18.80 16.27 5.75
N GLY A 99 -18.41 15.00 5.49
CA GLY A 99 -17.02 14.62 5.24
C GLY A 99 -16.23 14.15 6.46
N ILE A 100 -16.69 14.37 7.69
CA ILE A 100 -15.94 13.98 8.90
C ILE A 100 -15.72 12.47 8.94
N TYR A 101 -16.68 11.65 8.51
CA TYR A 101 -16.58 10.20 8.53
C TYR A 101 -15.53 9.63 7.57
N LEU A 102 -14.97 10.43 6.65
CA LEU A 102 -13.88 10.00 5.75
C LEU A 102 -12.68 9.39 6.51
N PHE A 103 -12.37 9.89 7.70
CA PHE A 103 -11.28 9.35 8.51
C PHE A 103 -11.56 7.92 8.97
N TRP A 104 -12.80 7.62 9.36
CA TRP A 104 -13.24 6.27 9.73
C TRP A 104 -13.33 5.35 8.52
N LEU A 105 -13.85 5.84 7.40
CA LEU A 105 -13.89 5.08 6.15
C LEU A 105 -12.49 4.66 5.72
N LYS A 106 -11.54 5.59 5.67
CA LYS A 106 -10.14 5.30 5.34
C LYS A 106 -9.49 4.33 6.33
N ALA A 107 -9.72 4.52 7.64
CA ALA A 107 -9.20 3.63 8.67
C ALA A 107 -9.75 2.21 8.53
N ASN A 108 -11.05 2.06 8.30
CA ASN A 108 -11.69 0.77 8.13
C ASN A 108 -11.20 0.03 6.87
N LEU A 109 -11.05 0.73 5.74
CA LEU A 109 -10.49 0.16 4.53
C LEU A 109 -9.03 -0.25 4.71
N GLN A 110 -8.21 0.60 5.32
CA GLN A 110 -6.80 0.29 5.59
C GLN A 110 -6.65 -0.89 6.56
N ARG A 111 -7.45 -0.92 7.62
CA ARG A 111 -7.47 -2.05 8.55
C ARG A 111 -7.85 -3.33 7.82
N TYR A 112 -8.93 -3.32 7.05
CA TYR A 112 -9.37 -4.48 6.27
C TYR A 112 -8.26 -4.99 5.34
N PHE A 113 -7.57 -4.10 4.62
CA PHE A 113 -6.49 -4.50 3.72
C PHE A 113 -5.32 -5.13 4.45
N TRP A 114 -4.93 -4.60 5.62
CA TRP A 114 -3.84 -5.18 6.40
C TRP A 114 -4.23 -6.50 7.05
N ASP A 115 -5.42 -6.59 7.64
CA ASP A 115 -5.92 -7.81 8.28
C ASP A 115 -6.06 -8.99 7.29
N HIS A 116 -6.20 -8.67 5.97
CA HIS A 116 -6.21 -9.64 4.88
C HIS A 116 -4.87 -9.74 4.15
N THR A 117 -3.79 -9.24 4.73
CA THR A 117 -2.45 -9.37 4.18
C THR A 117 -1.64 -10.33 5.03
N ALA A 118 -1.03 -11.33 4.41
CA ALA A 118 -0.17 -12.29 5.07
C ALA A 118 1.24 -12.28 4.46
N TYR A 119 2.21 -12.68 5.27
CA TYR A 119 3.60 -12.90 4.88
C TYR A 119 4.01 -14.32 5.30
N GLY A 120 4.04 -15.25 4.36
CA GLY A 120 4.15 -16.67 4.66
C GLY A 120 2.99 -17.15 5.52
N GLU A 121 3.28 -17.70 6.69
CA GLU A 121 2.26 -18.16 7.67
C GLU A 121 1.80 -17.07 8.64
N ALA A 122 2.45 -15.91 8.65
CA ALA A 122 2.11 -14.83 9.55
C ALA A 122 1.13 -13.86 8.92
N ARG A 123 0.12 -13.44 9.69
CA ARG A 123 -0.85 -12.43 9.30
C ARG A 123 -0.50 -11.07 9.87
N ILE A 124 -0.75 -10.04 9.09
CA ILE A 124 -0.63 -8.66 9.54
C ILE A 124 -1.98 -8.25 10.13
N ASN A 125 -1.96 -7.72 11.34
CA ASN A 125 -3.14 -7.15 11.98
C ASN A 125 -2.97 -5.65 12.16
N SER A 126 -4.06 -4.90 11.98
CA SER A 126 -4.05 -3.46 12.14
C SER A 126 -4.99 -2.99 13.24
N THR A 127 -4.45 -2.26 14.21
CA THR A 127 -5.22 -1.60 15.27
C THR A 127 -5.60 -0.16 14.92
N LEU A 128 -5.52 0.19 13.63
CA LEU A 128 -5.84 1.53 13.15
C LEU A 128 -7.33 1.83 13.36
N TYR A 129 -7.61 2.92 14.06
CA TYR A 129 -8.95 3.39 14.37
C TYR A 129 -9.14 4.84 13.89
N GLY A 130 -10.31 5.12 13.29
CA GLY A 130 -10.59 6.41 12.66
C GLY A 130 -10.45 7.62 13.57
N GLY A 131 -10.84 7.51 14.85
CA GLY A 131 -10.67 8.58 15.83
C GLY A 131 -9.20 8.89 16.15
N LYS A 132 -8.36 7.85 16.26
CA LYS A 132 -6.90 8.04 16.42
C LYS A 132 -6.30 8.69 15.19
N TRP A 133 -6.74 8.28 14.00
CA TRP A 133 -6.27 8.85 12.75
C TRP A 133 -6.69 10.32 12.60
N LEU A 134 -7.96 10.66 12.89
CA LEU A 134 -8.44 12.03 12.90
C LEU A 134 -7.62 12.91 13.85
N LYS A 135 -7.44 12.46 15.11
CA LYS A 135 -6.66 13.20 16.12
C LYS A 135 -5.23 13.48 15.64
N GLU A 136 -4.53 12.44 15.15
CA GLU A 136 -3.17 12.61 14.70
C GLU A 136 -3.08 13.49 13.45
N SER A 137 -4.00 13.34 12.51
CA SER A 137 -4.07 14.18 11.31
C SER A 137 -4.31 15.65 11.66
N LEU A 138 -5.18 15.93 12.64
CA LEU A 138 -5.46 17.29 13.09
C LEU A 138 -4.24 17.92 13.76
N ILE A 139 -3.56 17.17 14.65
CA ILE A 139 -2.33 17.65 15.31
C ILE A 139 -1.26 17.99 14.27
N LEU A 140 -1.06 17.08 13.29
CA LEU A 140 -0.06 17.30 12.25
C LEU A 140 -0.42 18.47 11.33
N PHE A 141 -1.68 18.61 10.98
CA PHE A 141 -2.18 19.71 10.18
C PHE A 141 -1.95 21.07 10.87
N LEU A 142 -2.36 21.19 12.14
CA LEU A 142 -2.11 22.39 12.94
C LEU A 142 -0.62 22.69 13.07
N PHE A 143 0.19 21.67 13.33
CA PHE A 143 1.63 21.84 13.43
C PHE A 143 2.26 22.38 12.13
N VAL A 144 1.84 21.85 10.96
CA VAL A 144 2.33 22.32 9.67
C VAL A 144 1.91 23.76 9.40
N ILE A 145 0.69 24.14 9.76
CA ILE A 145 0.22 25.54 9.63
C ILE A 145 1.01 26.47 10.54
N LEU A 146 1.15 26.13 11.83
CA LEU A 146 1.86 26.95 12.81
C LEU A 146 3.34 27.16 12.45
N THR A 147 3.94 26.18 11.80
CA THR A 147 5.33 26.26 11.32
C THR A 147 5.47 26.81 9.90
N LEU A 148 4.39 27.36 9.32
CA LEU A 148 4.35 27.87 7.93
C LEU A 148 4.91 26.85 6.91
N GLY A 149 4.68 25.53 7.15
CA GLY A 149 5.11 24.45 6.29
C GLY A 149 6.51 23.90 6.58
N ILE A 150 7.36 24.58 7.34
CA ILE A 150 8.73 24.11 7.67
C ILE A 150 8.68 22.76 8.40
N GLY A 151 7.70 22.57 9.29
CA GLY A 151 7.49 21.34 10.05
C GLY A 151 7.02 20.13 9.24
N ARG A 152 6.79 20.25 7.92
CA ARG A 152 6.26 19.18 7.06
C ARG A 152 7.12 17.92 7.09
N ALA A 153 8.43 18.04 7.06
CA ALA A 153 9.33 16.89 7.09
C ALA A 153 9.16 16.05 8.37
N TRP A 154 9.10 16.75 9.52
CA TRP A 154 8.85 16.12 10.81
C TRP A 154 7.44 15.50 10.89
N ALA A 155 6.42 16.21 10.40
CA ALA A 155 5.05 15.72 10.35
C ALA A 155 4.93 14.42 9.55
N VAL A 156 5.61 14.30 8.41
CA VAL A 156 5.63 13.07 7.60
C VAL A 156 6.28 11.91 8.37
N VAL A 157 7.40 12.15 9.05
CA VAL A 157 8.07 11.10 9.84
C VAL A 157 7.18 10.65 11.00
N ARG A 158 6.58 11.59 11.72
CA ARG A 158 5.66 11.29 12.83
C ARG A 158 4.43 10.50 12.35
N TYR A 159 3.83 10.90 11.24
CA TYR A 159 2.70 10.19 10.63
C TYR A 159 3.07 8.75 10.27
N LYS A 160 4.23 8.53 9.65
CA LYS A 160 4.71 7.19 9.32
C LYS A 160 4.95 6.33 10.57
N LYS A 161 5.56 6.89 11.62
CA LYS A 161 5.75 6.19 12.90
C LYS A 161 4.41 5.80 13.53
N PHE A 162 3.46 6.73 13.57
CA PHE A 162 2.10 6.45 14.05
C PHE A 162 1.45 5.32 13.27
N TYR A 163 1.47 5.42 11.93
CA TYR A 163 0.83 4.44 11.06
C TYR A 163 1.45 3.04 11.20
N LEU A 164 2.77 2.94 11.15
CA LEU A 164 3.48 1.67 11.32
C LEU A 164 3.30 1.09 12.73
N GLY A 165 3.21 1.93 13.76
CA GLY A 165 2.95 1.50 15.13
C GLY A 165 1.54 0.90 15.35
N THR A 166 0.63 1.03 14.38
CA THR A 166 -0.69 0.37 14.44
C THR A 166 -0.69 -1.02 13.81
N LEU A 167 0.41 -1.45 13.20
CA LEU A 167 0.55 -2.75 12.59
C LEU A 167 1.27 -3.70 13.54
N SER A 168 0.72 -4.89 13.69
CA SER A 168 1.34 -6.02 14.36
C SER A 168 1.41 -7.21 13.40
N LEU A 169 2.38 -8.08 13.64
CA LEU A 169 2.56 -9.29 12.88
C LEU A 169 2.29 -10.46 13.81
N ASP A 170 1.25 -11.22 13.54
CA ASP A 170 0.86 -12.39 14.33
C ASP A 170 1.20 -13.67 13.55
N GLY A 171 1.99 -14.53 14.15
CA GLY A 171 2.42 -15.80 13.57
C GLY A 171 3.90 -16.09 13.83
N LYS A 172 4.30 -17.31 13.58
CA LYS A 172 5.70 -17.73 13.68
C LYS A 172 6.38 -17.50 12.33
N ILE A 173 7.30 -16.54 12.29
CA ILE A 173 8.20 -16.38 11.16
C ILE A 173 9.58 -16.82 11.61
N ASP A 174 10.12 -17.82 10.96
CA ASP A 174 11.52 -18.17 11.13
C ASP A 174 12.38 -17.21 10.28
N LEU A 175 12.81 -16.14 10.96
CA LEU A 175 13.64 -15.12 10.32
C LEU A 175 15.00 -15.64 9.85
N ALA A 176 15.44 -16.80 10.36
CA ALA A 176 16.69 -17.42 9.96
C ALA A 176 16.59 -18.15 8.61
N GLN A 177 15.38 -18.56 8.23
CA GLN A 177 15.12 -19.21 6.94
C GLN A 177 14.90 -18.21 5.80
N ILE A 178 14.72 -16.93 6.10
CA ILE A 178 14.55 -15.91 5.07
C ILE A 178 15.92 -15.63 4.45
N LYS A 179 16.12 -16.14 3.23
CA LYS A 179 17.34 -15.91 2.43
C LYS A 179 17.06 -14.87 1.35
N GLN A 180 18.12 -14.18 0.96
CA GLN A 180 18.08 -13.36 -0.26
C GLN A 180 17.81 -14.30 -1.46
N SER A 181 16.90 -13.96 -2.34
CA SER A 181 16.63 -14.74 -3.55
C SER A 181 17.89 -14.72 -4.44
N GLU A 182 18.27 -15.89 -4.97
CA GLU A 182 19.44 -16.02 -5.85
C GLU A 182 19.41 -15.10 -7.08
N ALA A 183 18.23 -14.80 -7.58
CA ALA A 183 18.01 -13.82 -8.65
C ALA A 183 18.45 -12.40 -8.30
N GLU A 184 18.58 -12.06 -7.02
CA GLU A 184 19.08 -10.74 -6.57
C GLU A 184 20.61 -10.69 -6.45
N MET A 185 21.26 -11.81 -6.24
CA MET A 185 22.74 -11.86 -6.25
C MET A 185 23.28 -11.64 -7.67
N ALA A 186 22.57 -12.12 -8.69
CA ALA A 186 22.91 -11.89 -10.09
C ALA A 186 22.62 -10.44 -10.53
N GLY A 187 21.54 -9.81 -10.06
CA GLY A 187 21.15 -8.44 -10.42
C GLY A 187 21.94 -7.32 -9.73
N ALA A 188 22.78 -7.66 -8.73
CA ALA A 188 23.66 -6.68 -8.07
C ALA A 188 24.82 -6.22 -9.00
N THR A 189 25.08 -6.93 -10.10
CA THR A 189 26.13 -6.69 -11.08
C THR A 189 25.63 -6.02 -12.37
N GLY A 190 24.85 -4.96 -12.30
CA GLY A 190 24.61 -4.08 -13.45
C GLY A 190 23.41 -4.39 -14.35
N GLU A 191 22.76 -5.56 -14.21
CA GLU A 191 21.59 -5.94 -15.02
C GLU A 191 20.29 -5.19 -14.65
N GLY A 192 20.22 -4.59 -13.48
CA GLY A 192 19.05 -3.79 -13.06
C GLY A 192 18.80 -2.53 -13.90
N MET A 193 19.73 -2.14 -14.76
CA MET A 193 19.54 -1.07 -15.73
C MET A 193 18.98 -1.58 -17.06
N ALA A 194 19.32 -2.78 -17.47
CA ALA A 194 18.82 -3.36 -18.71
C ALA A 194 17.30 -3.62 -18.65
N ASP A 195 16.80 -4.13 -17.53
CA ASP A 195 15.35 -4.31 -17.29
C ASP A 195 14.55 -2.98 -17.25
N PHE A 196 15.23 -1.86 -17.04
CA PHE A 196 14.60 -0.54 -17.10
C PHE A 196 14.44 -0.02 -18.53
N PHE A 197 15.28 -0.50 -19.44
CA PHE A 197 15.29 -0.13 -20.85
C PHE A 197 14.69 -1.20 -21.77
N ASP A 198 14.22 -2.32 -21.22
CA ASP A 198 13.43 -3.30 -21.99
C ASP A 198 12.02 -2.74 -22.30
N VAL A 199 12.04 -1.58 -22.91
CA VAL A 199 10.98 -1.10 -23.77
C VAL A 199 11.28 -1.77 -25.11
N GLU A 200 10.70 -2.93 -25.27
CA GLU A 200 10.76 -3.69 -26.50
C GLU A 200 10.51 -2.83 -27.73
N MET A 201 11.43 -2.96 -28.64
CA MET A 201 11.18 -2.77 -30.07
C MET A 201 10.04 -3.71 -30.53
#